data_b3f1f1526af002de36e8e57b9b236d3e
#
_entry.id   b3f1f1526af002de36e8e57b9b236d3e
#
_cell.length_a   1.000
_cell.length_b   1.000
_cell.length_c   1.000
_cell.angle_alpha   90.00
_cell.angle_beta   90.00
_cell.angle_gamma   90.00
#
_symmetry.space_group_name_H-M   'P 1'
#
loop_
_entity.id
_entity.type
_entity.pdbx_description
1 polymer ?
#
loop_
_entity_poly.entity_id
_entity_poly.type
_entity_poly.pdbx_seq_one_letter_code
_entity_poly.pdbx_strand_id
1 'polypeptide(L)'
;MSMKGSRDRQVCSKAIPERMSGNEAVSYAIRQVNPDVMPAFPITPSTEIPQMVSTFIANGEIDTEFIPVESEHSAMSAAIGAEAAGARTMTATSSAGLALMWEELLLAASNRLPIVLTLVNRTLSGPININCDHSDGMGARDTGWIQIYAENNQEAYDNYIQAFPIAEDPRVHLPVMICQDGFITSHAVENIELLETEHVRRFVGEYRPEEFLLNPGKPVSVGPYAISAYSMEAKRAQEAAMERAGEVILEVADRFHTMSGRGYGFFEEYRTEDAEYLMVIMGSAAGTAKEAVDELRNEGHKVGIIKIRVFRPFPEKEIAEAIRKSGCKAVAIMDRCESYNGNSGPLGSEIPAGLYRNKVMVDTVNYIYGLAGRDFTVDHVKDVFEELAQVAQGAKPAPHHKYIGLRE
;
A
#
# COMPACT_ATOMS: atom_id res chain seq x y z
N MET A 1 -48.10 -5.87 15.03
CA MET A 1 -47.07 -5.79 16.10
C MET A 1 -45.74 -5.58 15.43
N SER A 2 -45.28 -4.34 15.44
CA SER A 2 -44.04 -3.92 14.75
C SER A 2 -42.84 -4.21 15.65
N MET A 3 -41.95 -5.13 15.26
CA MET A 3 -40.65 -5.27 15.90
C MET A 3 -39.73 -4.19 15.33
N LYS A 4 -39.55 -3.12 16.11
CA LYS A 4 -38.44 -2.17 15.92
C LYS A 4 -37.15 -2.87 16.32
N GLY A 5 -36.35 -3.30 15.33
CA GLY A 5 -34.97 -3.69 15.56
C GLY A 5 -34.21 -2.52 16.17
N SER A 6 -33.64 -2.72 17.34
CA SER A 6 -32.64 -1.81 17.92
C SER A 6 -31.44 -1.76 16.96
N ARG A 7 -31.27 -0.66 16.26
CA ARG A 7 -29.96 -0.34 15.67
C ARG A 7 -29.02 -0.14 16.86
N ASP A 8 -28.16 -1.13 17.11
CA ASP A 8 -27.01 -0.94 17.97
C ASP A 8 -26.25 0.29 17.44
N ARG A 9 -26.23 1.34 18.25
CA ARG A 9 -25.37 2.49 17.98
C ARG A 9 -23.95 1.97 18.08
N GLN A 10 -23.31 1.77 16.92
CA GLN A 10 -21.92 1.43 16.84
C GLN A 10 -21.14 2.55 17.53
N VAL A 11 -20.52 2.24 18.66
CA VAL A 11 -19.77 3.21 19.46
C VAL A 11 -18.49 3.50 18.69
N CYS A 12 -18.31 4.73 18.24
CA CYS A 12 -17.06 5.19 17.63
C CYS A 12 -15.92 5.02 18.64
N SER A 13 -14.76 4.50 18.20
CA SER A 13 -13.57 4.41 19.04
C SER A 13 -13.13 5.80 19.45
N LYS A 14 -12.74 5.96 20.72
CA LYS A 14 -12.13 7.21 21.17
C LYS A 14 -10.74 7.33 20.57
N ALA A 15 -10.47 8.48 19.94
CA ALA A 15 -9.14 8.82 19.46
C ALA A 15 -8.20 9.09 20.65
N ILE A 16 -7.02 8.46 20.62
CA ILE A 16 -5.95 8.65 21.61
C ILE A 16 -4.81 9.36 20.88
N PRO A 17 -4.61 10.67 21.14
CA PRO A 17 -3.56 11.42 20.47
C PRO A 17 -2.17 10.99 20.97
N GLU A 18 -1.29 10.73 20.04
CA GLU A 18 0.09 10.33 20.29
C GLU A 18 1.04 10.98 19.29
N ARG A 19 2.35 10.86 19.55
CA ARG A 19 3.41 11.32 18.65
C ARG A 19 4.33 10.14 18.36
N MET A 20 4.35 9.70 17.11
CA MET A 20 5.04 8.49 16.71
C MET A 20 5.64 8.64 15.32
N SER A 21 6.74 7.92 15.09
CA SER A 21 7.22 7.63 13.75
C SER A 21 6.32 6.59 13.06
N GLY A 22 6.43 6.45 11.74
CA GLY A 22 5.66 5.45 11.02
C GLY A 22 5.98 4.01 11.46
N ASN A 23 7.24 3.71 11.79
CA ASN A 23 7.61 2.40 12.33
C ASN A 23 7.00 2.14 13.72
N GLU A 24 6.99 3.16 14.60
CA GLU A 24 6.32 3.08 15.89
C GLU A 24 4.82 2.89 15.72
N ALA A 25 4.17 3.67 14.84
CA ALA A 25 2.74 3.60 14.57
C ALA A 25 2.33 2.19 14.09
N VAL A 26 3.07 1.61 13.13
CA VAL A 26 2.85 0.23 12.68
C VAL A 26 3.09 -0.77 13.80
N SER A 27 4.15 -0.60 14.61
CA SER A 27 4.43 -1.51 15.73
C SER A 27 3.31 -1.49 16.77
N TYR A 28 2.71 -0.33 17.04
CA TYR A 28 1.53 -0.22 17.90
C TYR A 28 0.29 -0.89 17.29
N ALA A 29 0.10 -0.79 15.99
CA ALA A 29 -0.96 -1.53 15.30
C ALA A 29 -0.74 -3.05 15.41
N ILE A 30 0.51 -3.53 15.25
CA ILE A 30 0.89 -4.94 15.48
C ILE A 30 0.52 -5.37 16.90
N ARG A 31 0.89 -4.58 17.91
CA ARG A 31 0.56 -4.84 19.31
C ARG A 31 -0.95 -4.97 19.54
N GLN A 32 -1.74 -4.12 18.89
CA GLN A 32 -3.20 -4.12 19.03
C GLN A 32 -3.86 -5.32 18.33
N VAL A 33 -3.38 -5.68 17.15
CA VAL A 33 -3.84 -6.84 16.39
C VAL A 33 -3.41 -8.15 17.06
N ASN A 34 -2.18 -8.19 17.57
CA ASN A 34 -1.57 -9.36 18.21
C ASN A 34 -1.61 -10.60 17.28
N PRO A 35 -0.89 -10.57 16.12
CA PRO A 35 -0.81 -11.74 15.25
C PRO A 35 -0.16 -12.92 15.96
N ASP A 36 -0.44 -14.15 15.52
CA ASP A 36 0.07 -15.36 16.18
C ASP A 36 1.59 -15.53 16.00
N VAL A 37 2.11 -15.22 14.79
CA VAL A 37 3.52 -15.47 14.44
C VAL A 37 4.12 -14.30 13.66
N MET A 38 5.33 -13.91 14.04
CA MET A 38 6.18 -12.95 13.34
C MET A 38 7.59 -13.49 13.11
N PRO A 39 7.89 -14.17 12.01
CA PRO A 39 9.26 -14.41 11.61
C PRO A 39 9.90 -13.11 11.13
N ALA A 40 11.14 -12.84 11.52
CA ALA A 40 11.79 -11.59 11.16
C ALA A 40 13.32 -11.71 10.98
N PHE A 41 13.83 -10.96 10.01
CA PHE A 41 15.22 -10.62 9.84
C PHE A 41 15.36 -9.10 9.74
N PRO A 42 16.18 -8.44 10.58
CA PRO A 42 16.24 -6.99 10.63
C PRO A 42 16.98 -6.40 9.41
N ILE A 43 16.33 -5.45 8.73
CA ILE A 43 16.93 -4.68 7.64
C ILE A 43 16.50 -3.20 7.73
N THR A 44 17.45 -2.28 7.55
CA THR A 44 17.19 -0.83 7.52
C THR A 44 16.33 -0.46 6.29
N PRO A 45 15.27 0.38 6.40
CA PRO A 45 14.81 1.10 7.61
C PRO A 45 13.64 0.45 8.38
N SER A 46 13.35 -0.83 8.18
CA SER A 46 12.28 -1.54 8.89
C SER A 46 12.69 -2.10 10.26
N THR A 47 13.96 -1.99 10.66
CA THR A 47 14.54 -2.65 11.83
C THR A 47 13.82 -2.35 13.16
N GLU A 48 13.29 -1.14 13.32
CA GLU A 48 12.59 -0.75 14.54
C GLU A 48 11.31 -1.57 14.79
N ILE A 49 10.64 -2.02 13.72
CA ILE A 49 9.41 -2.81 13.84
C ILE A 49 9.66 -4.12 14.60
N PRO A 50 10.55 -5.04 14.16
CA PRO A 50 10.83 -6.26 14.90
C PRO A 50 11.42 -6.00 16.28
N GLN A 51 12.19 -4.91 16.48
CA GLN A 51 12.73 -4.54 17.81
C GLN A 51 11.62 -4.17 18.79
N MET A 52 10.65 -3.34 18.36
CA MET A 52 9.52 -2.96 19.21
C MET A 52 8.61 -4.15 19.52
N VAL A 53 8.29 -4.97 18.51
CA VAL A 53 7.49 -6.18 18.71
C VAL A 53 8.15 -7.13 19.69
N SER A 54 9.46 -7.37 19.56
CA SER A 54 10.24 -8.15 20.52
C SER A 54 10.15 -7.57 21.95
N THR A 55 10.15 -6.24 22.08
CA THR A 55 10.00 -5.57 23.38
C THR A 55 8.59 -5.77 23.96
N PHE A 56 7.53 -5.66 23.15
CA PHE A 56 6.16 -5.91 23.61
C PHE A 56 5.97 -7.34 24.09
N ILE A 57 6.59 -8.32 23.43
CA ILE A 57 6.57 -9.72 23.85
C ILE A 57 7.32 -9.90 25.16
N ALA A 58 8.52 -9.35 25.28
CA ALA A 58 9.33 -9.45 26.51
C ALA A 58 8.63 -8.83 27.72
N ASN A 59 7.81 -7.79 27.50
CA ASN A 59 6.99 -7.15 28.52
C ASN A 59 5.69 -7.91 28.83
N GLY A 60 5.34 -8.96 28.08
CA GLY A 60 4.07 -9.68 28.20
C GLY A 60 2.84 -8.89 27.71
N GLU A 61 3.03 -7.96 26.80
CA GLU A 61 1.96 -7.12 26.24
C GLU A 61 1.20 -7.83 25.10
N ILE A 62 1.87 -8.75 24.41
CA ILE A 62 1.33 -9.58 23.33
C ILE A 62 1.86 -11.01 23.41
N ASP A 63 1.14 -11.93 22.78
CA ASP A 63 1.43 -13.38 22.80
C ASP A 63 2.08 -13.88 21.49
N THR A 64 2.39 -12.97 20.57
CA THR A 64 2.98 -13.27 19.24
C THR A 64 4.26 -14.11 19.41
N GLU A 65 4.35 -15.24 18.70
CA GLU A 65 5.60 -16.02 18.61
C GLU A 65 6.55 -15.29 17.64
N PHE A 66 7.63 -14.75 18.18
CA PHE A 66 8.67 -14.06 17.42
C PHE A 66 9.78 -15.02 17.03
N ILE A 67 9.99 -15.23 15.73
CA ILE A 67 10.97 -16.18 15.20
C ILE A 67 12.11 -15.42 14.52
N PRO A 68 13.25 -15.17 15.21
CA PRO A 68 14.42 -14.60 14.55
C PRO A 68 15.03 -15.64 13.61
N VAL A 69 15.29 -15.23 12.38
CA VAL A 69 15.84 -16.09 11.33
C VAL A 69 17.11 -15.49 10.75
N GLU A 70 17.83 -16.23 9.91
CA GLU A 70 19.13 -15.85 9.36
C GLU A 70 19.06 -15.07 8.04
N SER A 71 17.85 -14.98 7.43
CA SER A 71 17.65 -14.22 6.19
C SER A 71 16.17 -13.88 5.99
N GLU A 72 15.92 -12.91 5.11
CA GLU A 72 14.55 -12.54 4.73
C GLU A 72 13.83 -13.67 3.98
N HIS A 73 14.56 -14.45 3.17
CA HIS A 73 14.00 -15.65 2.54
C HIS A 73 13.45 -16.62 3.58
N SER A 74 14.22 -16.91 4.63
CA SER A 74 13.78 -17.77 5.74
C SER A 74 12.62 -17.17 6.53
N ALA A 75 12.56 -15.82 6.66
CA ALA A 75 11.45 -15.15 7.30
C ALA A 75 10.14 -15.40 6.55
N MET A 76 10.13 -15.22 5.23
CA MET A 76 8.92 -15.46 4.43
C MET A 76 8.59 -16.96 4.34
N SER A 77 9.58 -17.85 4.22
CA SER A 77 9.34 -19.30 4.26
C SER A 77 8.70 -19.75 5.58
N ALA A 78 9.16 -19.22 6.72
CA ALA A 78 8.56 -19.48 8.02
C ALA A 78 7.14 -18.91 8.13
N ALA A 79 6.90 -17.69 7.58
CA ALA A 79 5.57 -17.10 7.53
C ALA A 79 4.60 -17.96 6.70
N ILE A 80 5.03 -18.44 5.54
CA ILE A 80 4.24 -19.36 4.70
C ILE A 80 3.87 -20.64 5.46
N GLY A 81 4.85 -21.23 6.17
CA GLY A 81 4.62 -22.45 6.96
C GLY A 81 3.65 -22.22 8.11
N ALA A 82 3.78 -21.12 8.84
CA ALA A 82 2.91 -20.78 9.96
C ALA A 82 1.47 -20.46 9.48
N GLU A 83 1.33 -19.67 8.42
CA GLU A 83 0.01 -19.35 7.84
C GLU A 83 -0.68 -20.60 7.28
N ALA A 84 0.05 -21.45 6.58
CA ALA A 84 -0.47 -22.73 6.10
C ALA A 84 -0.89 -23.65 7.25
N ALA A 85 -0.27 -23.55 8.42
CA ALA A 85 -0.64 -24.30 9.64
C ALA A 85 -1.86 -23.73 10.36
N GLY A 86 -2.36 -22.54 9.96
CA GLY A 86 -3.56 -21.91 10.48
C GLY A 86 -3.30 -20.76 11.44
N ALA A 87 -2.08 -20.24 11.53
CA ALA A 87 -1.72 -19.09 12.34
C ALA A 87 -1.86 -17.79 11.55
N ARG A 88 -2.35 -16.72 12.18
CA ARG A 88 -2.31 -15.35 11.64
C ARG A 88 -0.87 -14.85 11.61
N THR A 89 -0.33 -14.56 10.45
CA THR A 89 1.10 -14.33 10.28
C THR A 89 1.41 -12.96 9.66
N MET A 90 2.48 -12.33 10.14
CA MET A 90 3.02 -11.11 9.56
C MET A 90 4.55 -11.12 9.54
N THR A 91 5.14 -10.25 8.71
CA THR A 91 6.57 -9.94 8.72
C THR A 91 6.82 -8.51 8.26
N ALA A 92 8.06 -8.04 8.36
CA ALA A 92 8.47 -6.72 7.89
C ALA A 92 9.83 -6.80 7.18
N THR A 93 9.99 -6.00 6.10
CA THR A 93 11.23 -5.97 5.32
C THR A 93 11.39 -4.65 4.54
N SER A 94 12.46 -4.56 3.76
CA SER A 94 12.82 -3.42 2.91
C SER A 94 13.69 -3.87 1.74
N SER A 95 13.62 -3.22 0.58
CA SER A 95 14.63 -3.27 -0.51
C SER A 95 15.13 -4.68 -0.88
N ALA A 96 16.45 -4.89 -0.70
CA ALA A 96 17.09 -6.17 -0.99
C ALA A 96 16.50 -7.34 -0.20
N GLY A 97 15.95 -7.09 1.00
CA GLY A 97 15.25 -8.10 1.77
C GLY A 97 13.99 -8.58 1.05
N LEU A 98 13.19 -7.66 0.47
CA LEU A 98 12.06 -8.03 -0.35
C LEU A 98 12.49 -8.78 -1.62
N ALA A 99 13.59 -8.33 -2.26
CA ALA A 99 14.14 -9.02 -3.42
C ALA A 99 14.62 -10.45 -3.10
N LEU A 100 15.16 -10.67 -1.91
CA LEU A 100 15.55 -12.00 -1.43
C LEU A 100 14.34 -12.90 -1.14
N MET A 101 13.18 -12.32 -0.83
CA MET A 101 11.91 -13.04 -0.67
C MET A 101 11.18 -13.35 -1.99
N TRP A 102 11.73 -13.02 -3.15
CA TRP A 102 11.01 -12.99 -4.42
C TRP A 102 10.24 -14.27 -4.75
N GLU A 103 10.88 -15.42 -4.64
CA GLU A 103 10.25 -16.71 -4.89
C GLU A 103 9.12 -16.98 -3.89
N GLU A 104 9.36 -16.66 -2.63
CA GLU A 104 8.43 -16.86 -1.54
C GLU A 104 7.18 -15.96 -1.66
N LEU A 105 7.32 -14.75 -2.23
CA LEU A 105 6.16 -13.89 -2.50
C LEU A 105 5.18 -14.57 -3.46
N LEU A 106 5.71 -15.19 -4.52
CA LEU A 106 4.90 -15.93 -5.49
C LEU A 106 4.25 -17.16 -4.87
N LEU A 107 4.97 -17.86 -3.98
CA LEU A 107 4.45 -19.04 -3.26
C LEU A 107 3.33 -18.63 -2.29
N ALA A 108 3.49 -17.58 -1.51
CA ALA A 108 2.46 -17.08 -0.60
C ALA A 108 1.16 -16.75 -1.35
N ALA A 109 1.26 -15.98 -2.43
CA ALA A 109 0.11 -15.56 -3.22
C ALA A 109 -0.57 -16.72 -3.97
N SER A 110 0.21 -17.65 -4.54
CA SER A 110 -0.35 -18.80 -5.28
C SER A 110 -1.01 -19.82 -4.38
N ASN A 111 -0.54 -19.96 -3.14
CA ASN A 111 -1.14 -20.82 -2.12
C ASN A 111 -2.28 -20.13 -1.35
N ARG A 112 -2.60 -18.89 -1.70
CA ARG A 112 -3.71 -18.14 -1.11
C ARG A 112 -3.58 -17.98 0.41
N LEU A 113 -2.37 -17.62 0.86
CA LEU A 113 -2.02 -17.41 2.26
C LEU A 113 -2.12 -15.92 2.62
N PRO A 114 -3.02 -15.54 3.53
CA PRO A 114 -3.32 -14.12 3.84
C PRO A 114 -2.28 -13.45 4.76
N ILE A 115 -1.01 -13.60 4.41
CA ILE A 115 0.12 -13.01 5.15
C ILE A 115 0.09 -11.49 5.01
N VAL A 116 0.33 -10.75 6.11
CA VAL A 116 0.51 -9.30 6.08
C VAL A 116 2.00 -8.96 6.13
N LEU A 117 2.48 -8.21 5.13
CA LEU A 117 3.86 -7.74 5.06
C LEU A 117 3.90 -6.21 5.21
N THR A 118 4.66 -5.70 6.16
CA THR A 118 5.02 -4.28 6.19
C THR A 118 6.28 -4.06 5.35
N LEU A 119 6.15 -3.31 4.26
CA LEU A 119 7.27 -2.90 3.42
C LEU A 119 7.64 -1.45 3.75
N VAL A 120 8.79 -1.25 4.37
CA VAL A 120 9.36 0.07 4.55
C VAL A 120 10.23 0.36 3.33
N ASN A 121 9.67 1.08 2.35
CA ASN A 121 10.24 1.25 1.02
C ASN A 121 11.66 1.81 1.06
N ARG A 122 12.55 1.17 0.38
CA ARG A 122 13.95 1.55 0.21
C ARG A 122 14.38 1.18 -1.21
N THR A 123 15.16 2.05 -1.85
CA THR A 123 15.69 1.78 -3.20
C THR A 123 16.38 0.42 -3.27
N LEU A 124 16.18 -0.30 -4.37
CA LEU A 124 16.94 -1.52 -4.66
C LEU A 124 18.40 -1.17 -4.93
N SER A 125 19.31 -2.06 -4.51
CA SER A 125 20.75 -1.86 -4.63
C SER A 125 21.20 -1.81 -6.09
N GLY A 126 22.11 -0.88 -6.35
CA GLY A 126 22.81 -0.72 -7.62
C GLY A 126 22.87 0.73 -8.12
N PRO A 127 23.59 1.64 -7.43
CA PRO A 127 24.46 1.49 -6.24
C PRO A 127 23.67 1.31 -4.94
N ILE A 128 24.36 0.82 -3.88
CA ILE A 128 23.72 0.67 -2.57
C ILE A 128 23.33 2.02 -1.99
N ASN A 129 22.10 2.11 -1.53
CA ASN A 129 21.54 3.27 -0.87
C ASN A 129 20.47 2.80 0.13
N ILE A 130 20.32 3.49 1.25
CA ILE A 130 19.33 3.13 2.29
C ILE A 130 18.06 3.98 2.24
N ASN A 131 18.05 5.05 1.42
CA ASN A 131 16.93 5.98 1.35
C ASN A 131 15.80 5.44 0.45
N CYS A 132 14.67 6.10 0.53
CA CYS A 132 13.44 5.69 -0.11
C CYS A 132 13.42 5.94 -1.62
N ASP A 133 12.92 4.96 -2.35
CA ASP A 133 12.08 5.07 -3.53
C ASP A 133 11.14 3.85 -3.57
N HIS A 134 10.35 3.71 -4.60
CA HIS A 134 9.37 2.62 -4.69
C HIS A 134 9.86 1.42 -5.51
N SER A 135 11.15 1.34 -5.86
CA SER A 135 11.69 0.28 -6.74
C SER A 135 11.48 -1.13 -6.18
N ASP A 136 11.53 -1.30 -4.85
CA ASP A 136 11.28 -2.58 -4.18
C ASP A 136 9.82 -3.03 -4.32
N GLY A 137 8.85 -2.22 -3.88
CA GLY A 137 7.43 -2.52 -4.01
C GLY A 137 6.97 -2.65 -5.46
N MET A 138 7.47 -1.78 -6.35
CA MET A 138 7.16 -1.85 -7.78
C MET A 138 7.81 -3.06 -8.46
N GLY A 139 8.99 -3.49 -8.01
CA GLY A 139 9.55 -4.78 -8.42
C GLY A 139 8.60 -5.94 -8.13
N ALA A 140 7.92 -5.92 -6.99
CA ALA A 140 7.00 -6.96 -6.54
C ALA A 140 5.54 -6.81 -7.03
N ARG A 141 5.21 -5.80 -7.84
CA ARG A 141 3.83 -5.47 -8.24
C ARG A 141 3.04 -6.61 -8.94
N ASP A 142 3.74 -7.53 -9.56
CA ASP A 142 3.16 -8.63 -10.34
C ASP A 142 3.29 -10.00 -9.64
N THR A 143 3.58 -10.01 -8.33
CA THR A 143 3.71 -11.23 -7.53
C THR A 143 2.37 -11.78 -7.00
N GLY A 144 1.27 -11.05 -7.18
CA GLY A 144 -0.06 -11.43 -6.73
C GLY A 144 -0.40 -10.98 -5.32
N TRP A 145 0.36 -10.05 -4.76
CA TRP A 145 0.09 -9.37 -3.49
C TRP A 145 -0.80 -8.14 -3.70
N ILE A 146 -1.72 -7.92 -2.79
CA ILE A 146 -2.42 -6.63 -2.67
C ILE A 146 -1.39 -5.61 -2.18
N GLN A 147 -1.34 -4.42 -2.78
CA GLN A 147 -0.40 -3.36 -2.40
C GLN A 147 -1.13 -2.09 -2.02
N ILE A 148 -0.91 -1.62 -0.79
CA ILE A 148 -1.50 -0.41 -0.23
C ILE A 148 -0.37 0.50 0.27
N TYR A 149 -0.33 1.73 -0.22
CA TYR A 149 0.69 2.73 0.08
C TYR A 149 0.17 3.78 1.05
N ALA A 150 0.96 4.11 2.05
CA ALA A 150 0.67 5.16 3.02
C ALA A 150 1.34 6.49 2.63
N GLU A 151 0.63 7.60 2.81
CA GLU A 151 1.17 8.96 2.70
C GLU A 151 1.94 9.37 3.96
N ASN A 152 1.39 9.05 5.13
CA ASN A 152 1.84 9.54 6.44
C ASN A 152 1.73 8.44 7.51
N ASN A 153 2.13 8.77 8.74
CA ASN A 153 2.15 7.82 9.85
C ASN A 153 0.75 7.35 10.25
N GLN A 154 -0.26 8.22 10.14
CA GLN A 154 -1.65 7.83 10.40
C GLN A 154 -2.13 6.79 9.40
N GLU A 155 -1.85 6.99 8.13
CA GLU A 155 -2.20 6.01 7.09
C GLU A 155 -1.44 4.69 7.25
N ALA A 156 -0.18 4.73 7.66
CA ALA A 156 0.60 3.51 7.91
C ALA A 156 -0.04 2.66 9.03
N TYR A 157 -0.43 3.29 10.12
CA TYR A 157 -1.17 2.67 11.23
C TYR A 157 -2.54 2.11 10.78
N ASP A 158 -3.34 2.93 10.13
CA ASP A 158 -4.70 2.59 9.73
C ASP A 158 -4.74 1.50 8.65
N ASN A 159 -3.82 1.56 7.68
CA ASN A 159 -3.69 0.57 6.62
C ASN A 159 -3.28 -0.80 7.18
N TYR A 160 -2.38 -0.82 8.17
CA TYR A 160 -1.98 -2.08 8.82
C TYR A 160 -3.17 -2.78 9.49
N ILE A 161 -4.00 -2.04 10.21
CA ILE A 161 -5.20 -2.61 10.86
C ILE A 161 -6.20 -3.15 9.81
N GLN A 162 -6.37 -2.45 8.69
CA GLN A 162 -7.26 -2.86 7.60
C GLN A 162 -6.73 -4.06 6.81
N ALA A 163 -5.42 -4.30 6.81
CA ALA A 163 -4.79 -5.34 6.00
C ALA A 163 -5.31 -6.75 6.34
N PHE A 164 -5.49 -7.08 7.61
CA PHE A 164 -5.93 -8.40 8.03
C PHE A 164 -7.34 -8.75 7.55
N PRO A 165 -8.39 -7.95 7.82
CA PRO A 165 -9.71 -8.27 7.30
C PRO A 165 -9.81 -8.21 5.77
N ILE A 166 -8.88 -7.53 5.07
CA ILE A 166 -8.79 -7.61 3.61
C ILE A 166 -8.17 -8.94 3.17
N ALA A 167 -7.03 -9.30 3.76
CA ALA A 167 -6.30 -10.52 3.40
C ALA A 167 -7.10 -11.79 3.72
N GLU A 168 -7.74 -11.82 4.89
CA GLU A 168 -8.44 -12.97 5.46
C GLU A 168 -9.87 -13.15 4.91
N ASP A 169 -10.41 -12.19 4.16
CA ASP A 169 -11.76 -12.32 3.58
C ASP A 169 -11.83 -13.58 2.69
N PRO A 170 -12.83 -14.49 2.90
CA PRO A 170 -12.92 -15.73 2.14
C PRO A 170 -13.02 -15.56 0.62
N ARG A 171 -13.47 -14.42 0.14
CA ARG A 171 -13.52 -14.08 -1.29
C ARG A 171 -12.14 -13.75 -1.86
N VAL A 172 -11.21 -13.34 -1.00
CA VAL A 172 -9.88 -12.84 -1.33
C VAL A 172 -8.81 -13.87 -1.00
N HIS A 173 -8.54 -14.14 0.29
CA HIS A 173 -7.43 -15.00 0.73
C HIS A 173 -6.16 -14.73 -0.08
N LEU A 174 -5.68 -13.48 -0.06
CA LEU A 174 -4.44 -13.07 -0.71
C LEU A 174 -3.57 -12.31 0.29
N PRO A 175 -2.25 -12.42 0.16
CA PRO A 175 -1.36 -11.66 1.02
C PRO A 175 -1.44 -10.16 0.70
N VAL A 176 -1.21 -9.33 1.73
CA VAL A 176 -1.28 -7.87 1.65
C VAL A 176 0.06 -7.25 2.03
N MET A 177 0.55 -6.35 1.21
CA MET A 177 1.75 -5.56 1.42
C MET A 177 1.34 -4.12 1.76
N ILE A 178 1.67 -3.67 2.98
CA ILE A 178 1.50 -2.28 3.41
C ILE A 178 2.82 -1.57 3.24
N CYS A 179 2.85 -0.57 2.37
CA CYS A 179 4.03 0.17 1.98
C CYS A 179 4.06 1.53 2.68
N GLN A 180 5.22 1.91 3.24
CA GLN A 180 5.49 3.25 3.75
C GLN A 180 6.87 3.71 3.34
N ASP A 181 7.03 5.01 3.07
CA ASP A 181 8.28 5.57 2.59
C ASP A 181 9.36 5.57 3.69
N GLY A 182 10.46 4.86 3.43
CA GLY A 182 11.58 4.72 4.35
C GLY A 182 12.23 6.07 4.69
N PHE A 183 12.55 6.28 5.96
CA PHE A 183 13.04 7.51 6.59
C PHE A 183 12.07 8.69 6.56
N ILE A 184 11.29 8.88 5.51
CA ILE A 184 10.34 10.01 5.40
C ILE A 184 9.13 9.73 6.29
N THR A 185 8.35 8.67 6.01
CA THR A 185 7.23 8.26 6.86
C THR A 185 7.74 7.44 8.04
N SER A 186 8.63 6.48 7.79
CA SER A 186 9.01 5.49 8.80
C SER A 186 9.74 6.05 10.02
N HIS A 187 10.44 7.19 9.93
CA HIS A 187 11.25 7.78 11.01
C HIS A 187 10.85 9.21 11.38
N ALA A 188 10.08 9.92 10.54
CA ALA A 188 9.56 11.24 10.94
C ALA A 188 8.47 11.07 11.98
N VAL A 189 8.51 11.90 13.04
CA VAL A 189 7.51 11.89 14.10
C VAL A 189 6.36 12.82 13.76
N GLU A 190 5.16 12.28 13.71
CA GLU A 190 3.92 13.00 13.45
C GLU A 190 2.92 12.85 14.60
N ASN A 191 1.96 13.76 14.65
CA ASN A 191 0.81 13.58 15.52
C ASN A 191 -0.15 12.57 14.86
N ILE A 192 -0.49 11.51 15.58
CA ILE A 192 -1.44 10.49 15.14
C ILE A 192 -2.53 10.26 16.18
N GLU A 193 -3.62 9.66 15.78
CA GLU A 193 -4.72 9.23 16.62
C GLU A 193 -4.81 7.72 16.64
N LEU A 194 -4.41 7.13 17.75
CA LEU A 194 -4.58 5.70 17.99
C LEU A 194 -6.04 5.37 18.32
N LEU A 195 -6.44 4.17 17.98
CA LEU A 195 -7.73 3.60 18.36
C LEU A 195 -7.58 2.81 19.67
N GLU A 196 -8.68 2.65 20.39
CA GLU A 196 -8.71 1.76 21.57
C GLU A 196 -8.47 0.30 21.12
N THR A 197 -7.59 -0.40 21.81
CA THR A 197 -7.18 -1.79 21.46
C THR A 197 -8.38 -2.74 21.31
N GLU A 198 -9.38 -2.60 22.17
CA GLU A 198 -10.59 -3.43 22.11
C GLU A 198 -11.39 -3.23 20.81
N HIS A 199 -11.44 -1.98 20.31
CA HIS A 199 -12.08 -1.67 19.03
C HIS A 199 -11.32 -2.24 17.86
N VAL A 200 -9.97 -2.15 17.89
CA VAL A 200 -9.11 -2.74 16.85
C VAL A 200 -9.29 -4.27 16.82
N ARG A 201 -9.22 -4.94 17.97
CA ARG A 201 -9.42 -6.40 18.07
C ARG A 201 -10.79 -6.83 17.54
N ARG A 202 -11.84 -6.09 17.89
CA ARG A 202 -13.19 -6.37 17.39
C ARG A 202 -13.32 -6.13 15.89
N PHE A 203 -12.68 -5.10 15.37
CA PHE A 203 -12.68 -4.78 13.93
C PHE A 203 -11.96 -5.84 13.10
N VAL A 204 -10.77 -6.25 13.54
CA VAL A 204 -9.97 -7.29 12.88
C VAL A 204 -10.64 -8.65 13.03
N GLY A 205 -11.20 -8.95 14.19
CA GLY A 205 -11.83 -10.22 14.48
C GLY A 205 -10.83 -11.34 14.77
N GLU A 206 -11.35 -12.50 15.09
CA GLU A 206 -10.56 -13.72 15.31
C GLU A 206 -10.28 -14.40 13.97
N TYR A 207 -9.03 -14.80 13.73
CA TYR A 207 -8.66 -15.56 12.54
C TYR A 207 -9.11 -17.02 12.69
N ARG A 208 -9.91 -17.50 11.78
CA ARG A 208 -10.43 -18.87 11.77
C ARG A 208 -10.43 -19.43 10.35
N PRO A 209 -9.27 -19.87 9.85
CA PRO A 209 -9.19 -20.48 8.54
C PRO A 209 -10.03 -21.77 8.49
N GLU A 210 -10.79 -21.95 7.42
CA GLU A 210 -11.57 -23.18 7.21
C GLU A 210 -10.69 -24.37 6.83
N GLU A 211 -9.59 -24.10 6.12
CA GLU A 211 -8.65 -25.08 5.58
C GLU A 211 -7.23 -24.73 6.00
N PHE A 212 -6.57 -25.63 6.74
CA PHE A 212 -5.18 -25.46 7.17
C PHE A 212 -4.53 -26.83 7.46
N LEU A 213 -3.21 -26.91 7.37
CA LEU A 213 -2.45 -28.16 7.46
C LEU A 213 -2.68 -28.93 8.76
N LEU A 214 -2.85 -28.22 9.87
CA LEU A 214 -3.01 -28.87 11.19
C LEU A 214 -4.46 -29.18 11.54
N ASN A 215 -5.40 -29.08 10.60
CA ASN A 215 -6.79 -29.46 10.82
C ASN A 215 -7.00 -30.97 10.57
N PRO A 216 -7.11 -31.83 11.62
CA PRO A 216 -7.28 -33.27 11.43
C PRO A 216 -8.66 -33.63 10.87
N GLY A 217 -9.65 -32.76 11.02
CA GLY A 217 -11.02 -32.97 10.53
C GLY A 217 -11.20 -32.68 9.03
N LYS A 218 -10.29 -31.89 8.44
CA LYS A 218 -10.33 -31.51 7.02
C LYS A 218 -8.89 -31.45 6.48
N PRO A 219 -8.27 -32.61 6.20
CA PRO A 219 -6.88 -32.67 5.75
C PRO A 219 -6.74 -31.99 4.38
N VAL A 220 -5.79 -31.08 4.26
CA VAL A 220 -5.44 -30.37 3.03
C VAL A 220 -3.94 -30.50 2.76
N SER A 221 -3.52 -30.24 1.53
CA SER A 221 -2.12 -30.06 1.15
C SER A 221 -1.90 -28.66 0.63
N VAL A 222 -0.75 -28.07 0.97
CA VAL A 222 -0.33 -26.74 0.54
C VAL A 222 0.90 -26.90 -0.34
N GLY A 223 1.02 -26.10 -1.42
CA GLY A 223 2.14 -26.16 -2.35
C GLY A 223 2.14 -27.42 -3.25
N PRO A 224 1.01 -27.75 -3.91
CA PRO A 224 0.98 -28.91 -4.79
C PRO A 224 1.88 -28.72 -6.01
N TYR A 225 2.48 -29.79 -6.50
CA TYR A 225 3.12 -29.80 -7.80
C TYR A 225 2.07 -29.69 -8.92
N ALA A 226 1.92 -28.48 -9.48
CA ALA A 226 0.96 -28.21 -10.54
C ALA A 226 1.59 -28.47 -11.92
N ILE A 227 1.08 -29.48 -12.62
CA ILE A 227 1.43 -29.75 -14.03
C ILE A 227 0.69 -28.77 -14.96
N SER A 228 1.08 -28.73 -16.24
CA SER A 228 0.50 -27.85 -17.25
C SER A 228 -1.04 -27.93 -17.36
N ALA A 229 -1.64 -29.08 -17.00
CA ALA A 229 -3.09 -29.27 -17.02
C ALA A 229 -3.88 -28.44 -16.00
N TYR A 230 -3.22 -27.92 -14.94
CA TYR A 230 -3.91 -27.22 -13.84
C TYR A 230 -3.32 -25.84 -13.49
N SER A 231 -2.11 -25.53 -13.98
CA SER A 231 -1.42 -24.28 -13.61
C SER A 231 -2.15 -23.02 -14.06
N MET A 232 -2.77 -23.06 -15.23
CA MET A 232 -3.52 -21.90 -15.78
C MET A 232 -4.77 -21.63 -14.96
N GLU A 233 -5.52 -22.64 -14.57
CA GLU A 233 -6.72 -22.53 -13.74
C GLU A 233 -6.38 -22.00 -12.34
N ALA A 234 -5.26 -22.44 -11.75
CA ALA A 234 -4.78 -21.92 -10.48
C ALA A 234 -4.45 -20.42 -10.58
N LYS A 235 -3.76 -19.99 -11.64
CA LYS A 235 -3.48 -18.56 -11.89
C LYS A 235 -4.75 -17.74 -12.15
N ARG A 236 -5.72 -18.29 -12.90
CA ARG A 236 -7.02 -17.63 -13.11
C ARG A 236 -7.81 -17.49 -11.80
N ALA A 237 -7.76 -18.48 -10.92
CA ALA A 237 -8.39 -18.40 -9.60
C ALA A 237 -7.76 -17.32 -8.71
N GLN A 238 -6.43 -17.17 -8.77
CA GLN A 238 -5.69 -16.10 -8.09
C GLN A 238 -6.08 -14.71 -8.63
N GLU A 239 -6.13 -14.55 -9.95
CA GLU A 239 -6.56 -13.32 -10.60
C GLU A 239 -8.00 -12.95 -10.23
N ALA A 240 -8.92 -13.93 -10.24
CA ALA A 240 -10.31 -13.70 -9.82
C ALA A 240 -10.43 -13.25 -8.35
N ALA A 241 -9.52 -13.66 -7.49
CA ALA A 241 -9.46 -13.17 -6.12
C ALA A 241 -8.95 -11.73 -6.05
N MET A 242 -7.94 -11.39 -6.84
CA MET A 242 -7.44 -10.01 -6.96
C MET A 242 -8.52 -9.06 -7.50
N GLU A 243 -9.31 -9.49 -8.49
CA GLU A 243 -10.47 -8.73 -9.00
C GLU A 243 -11.47 -8.42 -7.86
N ARG A 244 -11.79 -9.41 -7.01
CA ARG A 244 -12.71 -9.25 -5.87
C ARG A 244 -12.11 -8.44 -4.71
N ALA A 245 -10.79 -8.40 -4.60
CA ALA A 245 -10.13 -7.65 -3.52
C ALA A 245 -10.49 -6.15 -3.56
N GLY A 246 -10.75 -5.58 -4.73
CA GLY A 246 -11.20 -4.19 -4.84
C GLY A 246 -12.48 -3.90 -4.06
N GLU A 247 -13.49 -4.75 -4.19
CA GLU A 247 -14.76 -4.63 -3.45
C GLU A 247 -14.53 -4.78 -1.95
N VAL A 248 -13.77 -5.80 -1.54
CA VAL A 248 -13.46 -6.06 -0.12
C VAL A 248 -12.69 -4.91 0.52
N ILE A 249 -11.73 -4.33 -0.19
CA ILE A 249 -10.98 -3.15 0.29
C ILE A 249 -11.93 -1.99 0.63
N LEU A 250 -12.91 -1.71 -0.23
CA LEU A 250 -13.89 -0.64 0.02
C LEU A 250 -14.84 -0.97 1.15
N GLU A 251 -15.33 -2.20 1.25
CA GLU A 251 -16.18 -2.65 2.38
C GLU A 251 -15.44 -2.56 3.71
N VAL A 252 -14.16 -2.96 3.75
CA VAL A 252 -13.33 -2.84 4.96
C VAL A 252 -13.08 -1.38 5.30
N ALA A 253 -12.82 -0.54 4.30
CA ALA A 253 -12.64 0.90 4.51
C ALA A 253 -13.90 1.58 5.06
N ASP A 254 -15.10 1.22 4.60
CA ASP A 254 -16.37 1.73 5.12
C ASP A 254 -16.61 1.29 6.59
N ARG A 255 -16.35 0.03 6.91
CA ARG A 255 -16.38 -0.47 8.29
C ARG A 255 -15.37 0.26 9.18
N PHE A 256 -14.17 0.53 8.65
CA PHE A 256 -13.12 1.26 9.35
C PHE A 256 -13.54 2.72 9.60
N HIS A 257 -14.12 3.37 8.59
CA HIS A 257 -14.69 4.72 8.73
C HIS A 257 -15.76 4.77 9.83
N THR A 258 -16.66 3.80 9.86
CA THR A 258 -17.70 3.71 10.89
C THR A 258 -17.11 3.63 12.31
N MET A 259 -15.97 2.93 12.47
CA MET A 259 -15.31 2.77 13.77
C MET A 259 -14.45 3.98 14.15
N SER A 260 -13.67 4.51 13.20
CA SER A 260 -12.61 5.49 13.47
C SER A 260 -12.99 6.93 13.13
N GLY A 261 -13.98 7.13 12.28
CA GLY A 261 -14.30 8.42 11.66
C GLY A 261 -13.38 8.78 10.47
N ARG A 262 -12.31 7.99 10.21
CA ARG A 262 -11.37 8.22 9.10
C ARG A 262 -11.77 7.41 7.89
N GLY A 263 -11.92 8.08 6.73
CA GLY A 263 -12.38 7.46 5.50
C GLY A 263 -11.22 7.16 4.55
N TYR A 264 -11.28 5.99 3.90
CA TYR A 264 -10.29 5.56 2.91
C TYR A 264 -10.98 5.02 1.66
N GLY A 265 -10.32 5.18 0.51
CA GLY A 265 -10.73 4.65 -0.78
C GLY A 265 -9.56 3.99 -1.50
N PHE A 266 -9.67 3.79 -2.80
CA PHE A 266 -8.55 3.40 -3.65
C PHE A 266 -7.54 4.53 -3.80
N PHE A 267 -8.01 5.75 -3.80
CA PHE A 267 -7.24 7.00 -3.90
C PHE A 267 -7.99 8.12 -3.17
N GLU A 268 -7.31 9.22 -2.97
CA GLU A 268 -7.88 10.47 -2.46
C GLU A 268 -7.91 11.50 -3.58
N GLU A 269 -9.01 12.21 -3.71
CA GLU A 269 -9.15 13.38 -4.57
C GLU A 269 -8.94 14.65 -3.74
N TYR A 270 -7.93 15.44 -4.08
CA TYR A 270 -7.62 16.68 -3.41
C TYR A 270 -7.73 17.86 -4.38
N ARG A 271 -8.71 18.75 -4.17
CA ARG A 271 -8.97 19.92 -5.02
C ARG A 271 -9.20 19.58 -6.49
N THR A 272 -9.87 18.46 -6.80
CA THR A 272 -10.03 17.97 -8.19
C THR A 272 -11.25 18.52 -8.91
N GLU A 273 -12.26 19.04 -8.21
CA GLU A 273 -13.62 19.31 -8.74
C GLU A 273 -13.64 20.32 -9.90
N ASP A 274 -12.72 21.30 -9.91
CA ASP A 274 -12.59 22.30 -10.95
C ASP A 274 -11.16 22.43 -11.48
N ALA A 275 -10.35 21.37 -11.27
CA ALA A 275 -8.96 21.38 -11.65
C ALA A 275 -8.79 21.38 -13.18
N GLU A 276 -8.04 22.31 -13.72
CA GLU A 276 -7.63 22.33 -15.11
C GLU A 276 -6.43 21.41 -15.38
N TYR A 277 -5.61 21.20 -14.34
CA TYR A 277 -4.45 20.32 -14.38
C TYR A 277 -4.46 19.42 -13.15
N LEU A 278 -4.21 18.12 -13.34
CA LEU A 278 -4.14 17.14 -12.28
C LEU A 278 -2.74 16.53 -12.16
N MET A 279 -2.36 16.22 -10.94
CA MET A 279 -1.19 15.40 -10.66
C MET A 279 -1.64 14.08 -10.02
N VAL A 280 -1.18 12.96 -10.55
CA VAL A 280 -1.37 11.65 -9.93
C VAL A 280 -0.06 11.25 -9.26
N ILE A 281 -0.10 10.99 -7.96
CA ILE A 281 1.08 10.77 -7.11
C ILE A 281 0.79 9.71 -6.04
N MET A 282 1.81 9.11 -5.45
CA MET A 282 1.70 8.08 -4.43
C MET A 282 2.76 8.26 -3.33
N GLY A 283 2.45 7.78 -2.11
CA GLY A 283 3.37 7.82 -0.96
C GLY A 283 3.50 9.21 -0.32
N SER A 284 4.56 9.40 0.44
CA SER A 284 4.79 10.60 1.26
C SER A 284 4.88 11.91 0.46
N ALA A 285 5.30 11.86 -0.79
CA ALA A 285 5.41 13.02 -1.65
C ALA A 285 4.04 13.70 -1.93
N ALA A 286 2.94 13.00 -1.69
CA ALA A 286 1.61 13.58 -1.82
C ALA A 286 1.38 14.74 -0.82
N GLY A 287 1.94 14.67 0.38
CA GLY A 287 1.90 15.78 1.35
C GLY A 287 2.56 17.04 0.81
N THR A 288 3.78 16.91 0.26
CA THR A 288 4.48 18.04 -0.39
C THR A 288 3.68 18.60 -1.58
N ALA A 289 3.05 17.71 -2.36
CA ALA A 289 2.24 18.10 -3.50
C ALA A 289 0.95 18.84 -3.06
N LYS A 290 0.32 18.45 -1.96
CA LYS A 290 -0.86 19.15 -1.40
C LYS A 290 -0.52 20.57 -0.97
N GLU A 291 0.63 20.77 -0.32
CA GLU A 291 1.11 22.11 0.05
C GLU A 291 1.29 23.00 -1.19
N ALA A 292 1.98 22.49 -2.21
CA ALA A 292 2.16 23.21 -3.47
C ALA A 292 0.82 23.55 -4.16
N VAL A 293 -0.13 22.63 -4.13
CA VAL A 293 -1.48 22.86 -4.69
C VAL A 293 -2.19 23.96 -3.93
N ASP A 294 -2.11 24.00 -2.61
CA ASP A 294 -2.75 25.04 -1.82
C ASP A 294 -2.12 26.42 -2.10
N GLU A 295 -0.80 26.51 -2.25
CA GLU A 295 -0.13 27.76 -2.66
C GLU A 295 -0.59 28.22 -4.06
N LEU A 296 -0.55 27.31 -5.06
CA LEU A 296 -1.00 27.60 -6.42
C LEU A 296 -2.48 27.99 -6.49
N ARG A 297 -3.33 27.35 -5.70
CA ARG A 297 -4.75 27.71 -5.58
C ARG A 297 -4.95 29.11 -5.00
N ASN A 298 -4.15 29.50 -4.01
CA ASN A 298 -4.17 30.85 -3.47
C ASN A 298 -3.71 31.92 -4.51
N GLU A 299 -2.88 31.52 -5.47
CA GLU A 299 -2.47 32.34 -6.61
C GLU A 299 -3.51 32.33 -7.76
N GLY A 300 -4.58 31.55 -7.64
CA GLY A 300 -5.69 31.47 -8.61
C GLY A 300 -5.57 30.38 -9.67
N HIS A 301 -4.57 29.49 -9.56
CA HIS A 301 -4.41 28.35 -10.44
C HIS A 301 -5.37 27.21 -10.09
N LYS A 302 -5.97 26.58 -11.08
CA LYS A 302 -6.89 25.47 -10.92
C LYS A 302 -6.16 24.13 -11.07
N VAL A 303 -5.51 23.71 -10.01
CA VAL A 303 -4.73 22.47 -9.93
C VAL A 303 -5.27 21.55 -8.84
N GLY A 304 -5.07 20.24 -8.99
CA GLY A 304 -5.52 19.25 -8.03
C GLY A 304 -4.70 17.97 -8.07
N ILE A 305 -4.93 17.09 -7.12
CA ILE A 305 -4.18 15.84 -6.96
C ILE A 305 -5.13 14.65 -6.87
N ILE A 306 -4.74 13.53 -7.50
CA ILE A 306 -5.23 12.20 -7.21
C ILE A 306 -4.09 11.45 -6.52
N LYS A 307 -4.24 11.20 -5.22
CA LYS A 307 -3.26 10.45 -4.42
C LYS A 307 -3.64 8.98 -4.41
N ILE A 308 -2.86 8.13 -5.06
CA ILE A 308 -3.07 6.69 -5.09
C ILE A 308 -2.76 6.08 -3.71
N ARG A 309 -3.70 5.31 -3.16
CA ARG A 309 -3.52 4.49 -1.95
C ARG A 309 -3.37 3.01 -2.32
N VAL A 310 -4.22 2.49 -3.18
CA VAL A 310 -4.19 1.08 -3.61
C VAL A 310 -3.55 0.98 -4.99
N PHE A 311 -2.41 0.31 -5.06
CA PHE A 311 -1.72 0.07 -6.34
C PHE A 311 -2.07 -1.31 -6.93
N ARG A 312 -2.37 -2.31 -6.10
CA ARG A 312 -2.91 -3.61 -6.52
C ARG A 312 -4.05 -4.04 -5.59
N PRO A 313 -5.22 -4.37 -6.14
CA PRO A 313 -5.62 -4.25 -7.56
C PRO A 313 -5.62 -2.80 -8.04
N PHE A 314 -5.24 -2.57 -9.30
CA PHE A 314 -5.18 -1.19 -9.82
C PHE A 314 -6.58 -0.67 -10.19
N PRO A 315 -7.04 0.45 -9.60
CA PRO A 315 -8.40 0.95 -9.78
C PRO A 315 -8.54 1.81 -11.07
N GLU A 316 -8.25 1.22 -12.22
CA GLU A 316 -8.17 1.94 -13.50
C GLU A 316 -9.46 2.67 -13.90
N LYS A 317 -10.62 2.06 -13.61
CA LYS A 317 -11.92 2.62 -13.96
C LYS A 317 -12.25 3.84 -13.12
N GLU A 318 -12.02 3.72 -11.82
CA GLU A 318 -12.29 4.75 -10.84
C GLU A 318 -11.39 5.97 -11.06
N ILE A 319 -10.10 5.75 -11.35
CA ILE A 319 -9.15 6.83 -11.70
C ILE A 319 -9.57 7.50 -13.01
N ALA A 320 -9.90 6.72 -14.05
CA ALA A 320 -10.36 7.28 -15.32
C ALA A 320 -11.64 8.11 -15.15
N GLU A 321 -12.56 7.67 -14.29
CA GLU A 321 -13.78 8.41 -14.01
C GLU A 321 -13.51 9.71 -13.22
N ALA A 322 -12.62 9.69 -12.24
CA ALA A 322 -12.21 10.88 -11.50
C ALA A 322 -11.57 11.93 -12.44
N ILE A 323 -10.67 11.50 -13.32
CA ILE A 323 -10.06 12.37 -14.33
C ILE A 323 -11.11 12.89 -15.33
N ARG A 324 -12.06 12.06 -15.77
CA ARG A 324 -13.17 12.51 -16.63
C ARG A 324 -14.04 13.57 -15.97
N LYS A 325 -14.39 13.38 -14.68
CA LYS A 325 -15.25 14.29 -13.92
C LYS A 325 -14.61 15.66 -13.70
N SER A 326 -13.30 15.70 -13.47
CA SER A 326 -12.58 16.97 -13.29
C SER A 326 -12.63 17.82 -14.56
N GLY A 327 -12.69 17.19 -15.73
CA GLY A 327 -12.59 17.89 -17.02
C GLY A 327 -11.22 18.51 -17.27
N CYS A 328 -10.17 18.01 -16.62
CA CYS A 328 -8.82 18.56 -16.71
C CYS A 328 -8.28 18.47 -18.16
N LYS A 329 -7.39 19.39 -18.47
CA LYS A 329 -6.75 19.52 -19.80
C LYS A 329 -5.53 18.63 -19.94
N ALA A 330 -4.80 18.37 -18.86
CA ALA A 330 -3.63 17.53 -18.85
C ALA A 330 -3.39 16.93 -17.46
N VAL A 331 -2.68 15.79 -17.41
CA VAL A 331 -2.37 15.01 -16.19
C VAL A 331 -0.87 14.75 -16.09
N ALA A 332 -0.26 15.17 -14.99
CA ALA A 332 1.08 14.76 -14.59
C ALA A 332 1.02 13.43 -13.84
N ILE A 333 1.82 12.47 -14.21
CA ILE A 333 1.91 11.17 -13.55
C ILE A 333 3.28 11.04 -12.92
N MET A 334 3.31 10.91 -11.58
CA MET A 334 4.52 10.99 -10.77
C MET A 334 4.95 9.59 -10.32
N ASP A 335 6.07 9.11 -10.84
CA ASP A 335 6.67 7.83 -10.46
C ASP A 335 7.93 8.01 -9.61
N ARG A 336 7.98 7.39 -8.46
CA ARG A 336 9.17 7.30 -7.60
C ARG A 336 9.93 5.98 -7.84
N CYS A 337 9.97 5.56 -9.10
CA CYS A 337 10.57 4.32 -9.55
C CYS A 337 10.93 4.41 -11.03
N GLU A 338 12.09 3.87 -11.38
CA GLU A 338 12.56 3.79 -12.76
C GLU A 338 12.10 2.47 -13.41
N SER A 339 11.88 2.50 -14.72
CA SER A 339 11.58 1.31 -15.55
C SER A 339 12.63 1.04 -16.64
N TYR A 340 13.78 1.66 -16.57
CA TYR A 340 14.96 1.45 -17.42
C TYR A 340 14.65 1.30 -18.92
N ASN A 341 14.22 2.43 -19.53
CA ASN A 341 13.82 2.50 -20.94
C ASN A 341 12.55 1.68 -21.28
N GLY A 342 11.70 1.39 -20.30
CA GLY A 342 10.29 1.07 -20.57
C GLY A 342 9.55 2.29 -21.15
N ASN A 343 8.29 2.14 -21.50
CA ASN A 343 7.52 3.27 -22.05
C ASN A 343 7.38 4.43 -21.05
N SER A 344 7.40 4.12 -19.75
CA SER A 344 7.23 5.07 -18.64
C SER A 344 7.48 4.36 -17.31
N GLY A 345 7.38 5.07 -16.18
CA GLY A 345 7.35 4.46 -14.85
C GLY A 345 6.09 3.59 -14.63
N PRO A 346 5.97 2.94 -13.46
CA PRO A 346 4.85 2.04 -13.17
C PRO A 346 3.47 2.70 -13.27
N LEU A 347 3.24 3.85 -12.62
CA LEU A 347 1.98 4.61 -12.76
C LEU A 347 1.82 5.16 -14.18
N GLY A 348 2.93 5.64 -14.77
CA GLY A 348 2.96 6.12 -16.15
C GLY A 348 2.58 5.07 -17.19
N SER A 349 2.68 3.79 -16.87
CA SER A 349 2.22 2.68 -17.70
C SER A 349 0.73 2.34 -17.46
N GLU A 350 0.32 2.27 -16.18
CA GLU A 350 -1.04 1.86 -15.79
C GLU A 350 -2.09 2.91 -16.14
N ILE A 351 -1.83 4.18 -15.81
CA ILE A 351 -2.83 5.25 -15.96
C ILE A 351 -3.19 5.52 -17.43
N PRO A 352 -2.25 5.77 -18.36
CA PRO A 352 -2.63 5.99 -19.76
C PRO A 352 -3.31 4.77 -20.38
N ALA A 353 -2.90 3.55 -20.02
CA ALA A 353 -3.57 2.34 -20.48
C ALA A 353 -5.02 2.26 -19.97
N GLY A 354 -5.25 2.59 -18.69
CA GLY A 354 -6.58 2.68 -18.09
C GLY A 354 -7.43 3.77 -18.74
N LEU A 355 -6.89 4.97 -18.96
CA LEU A 355 -7.57 6.06 -19.65
C LEU A 355 -8.00 5.65 -21.05
N TYR A 356 -7.10 5.04 -21.82
CA TYR A 356 -7.40 4.57 -23.17
C TYR A 356 -8.53 3.53 -23.19
N ARG A 357 -8.47 2.50 -22.31
CA ARG A 357 -9.51 1.47 -22.18
C ARG A 357 -10.87 2.07 -21.80
N ASN A 358 -10.88 3.09 -20.96
CA ASN A 358 -12.09 3.78 -20.52
C ASN A 358 -12.51 4.96 -21.40
N LYS A 359 -11.85 5.16 -22.55
CA LYS A 359 -12.15 6.21 -23.54
C LYS A 359 -12.09 7.62 -22.95
N VAL A 360 -11.13 7.88 -22.09
CA VAL A 360 -10.79 9.21 -21.57
C VAL A 360 -9.58 9.71 -22.32
N MET A 361 -9.77 10.77 -23.09
CA MET A 361 -8.71 11.37 -23.93
C MET A 361 -8.24 12.66 -23.25
N VAL A 362 -7.04 12.60 -22.67
CA VAL A 362 -6.38 13.71 -22.01
C VAL A 362 -4.88 13.58 -22.20
N ASP A 363 -4.17 14.69 -22.34
CA ASP A 363 -2.71 14.66 -22.43
C ASP A 363 -2.10 14.22 -21.10
N THR A 364 -1.11 13.32 -21.16
CA THR A 364 -0.41 12.81 -19.99
C THR A 364 1.09 13.02 -20.12
N VAL A 365 1.74 13.40 -19.04
CA VAL A 365 3.21 13.47 -18.93
C VAL A 365 3.65 12.67 -17.74
N ASN A 366 4.62 11.76 -17.94
CA ASN A 366 5.20 10.98 -16.86
C ASN A 366 6.49 11.64 -16.35
N TYR A 367 6.63 11.73 -15.05
CA TYR A 367 7.79 12.28 -14.36
C TYR A 367 8.38 11.25 -13.42
N ILE A 368 9.69 11.08 -13.47
CA ILE A 368 10.47 10.30 -12.51
C ILE A 368 11.07 11.28 -11.50
N TYR A 369 10.84 11.04 -10.21
CA TYR A 369 11.29 11.92 -9.13
C TYR A 369 11.76 11.13 -7.91
N GLY A 370 12.51 11.78 -7.04
CA GLY A 370 12.76 11.31 -5.68
C GLY A 370 13.51 9.98 -5.56
N LEU A 371 14.17 9.49 -6.62
CA LEU A 371 14.89 8.23 -6.61
C LEU A 371 15.98 8.24 -5.52
N ALA A 372 16.09 7.12 -4.81
CA ALA A 372 17.09 6.91 -3.76
C ALA A 372 17.12 8.06 -2.73
N GLY A 373 15.95 8.62 -2.39
CA GLY A 373 15.80 9.68 -1.39
C GLY A 373 16.16 11.09 -1.89
N ARG A 374 16.24 11.31 -3.21
CA ARG A 374 16.38 12.67 -3.74
C ARG A 374 15.21 13.54 -3.28
N ASP A 375 15.50 14.74 -2.79
CA ASP A 375 14.50 15.68 -2.34
C ASP A 375 13.49 16.02 -3.45
N PHE A 376 12.23 16.06 -3.07
CA PHE A 376 11.12 16.49 -3.89
C PHE A 376 10.43 17.65 -3.17
N THR A 377 10.49 18.84 -3.76
CA THR A 377 10.12 20.11 -3.11
C THR A 377 8.82 20.69 -3.68
N VAL A 378 8.25 21.67 -2.97
CA VAL A 378 7.10 22.46 -3.43
C VAL A 378 7.41 23.10 -4.79
N ASP A 379 8.64 23.65 -4.98
CA ASP A 379 9.04 24.26 -6.25
C ASP A 379 9.04 23.25 -7.41
N HIS A 380 9.51 22.01 -7.17
CA HIS A 380 9.44 20.95 -8.19
C HIS A 380 8.00 20.65 -8.60
N VAL A 381 7.05 20.69 -7.68
CA VAL A 381 5.62 20.48 -7.98
C VAL A 381 5.08 21.64 -8.81
N LYS A 382 5.45 22.89 -8.48
CA LYS A 382 5.06 24.08 -9.25
C LYS A 382 5.59 24.03 -10.68
N ASP A 383 6.87 23.67 -10.86
CA ASP A 383 7.49 23.48 -12.18
C ASP A 383 6.74 22.45 -13.03
N VAL A 384 6.30 21.33 -12.42
CA VAL A 384 5.52 20.30 -13.09
C VAL A 384 4.17 20.87 -13.57
N PHE A 385 3.45 21.61 -12.74
CA PHE A 385 2.18 22.21 -13.15
C PHE A 385 2.34 23.31 -14.23
N GLU A 386 3.43 24.09 -14.18
CA GLU A 386 3.75 25.05 -15.22
C GLU A 386 4.00 24.37 -16.57
N GLU A 387 4.81 23.31 -16.60
CA GLU A 387 5.05 22.53 -17.80
C GLU A 387 3.75 21.89 -18.33
N LEU A 388 2.91 21.37 -17.44
CA LEU A 388 1.65 20.75 -17.79
C LEU A 388 0.71 21.77 -18.47
N ALA A 389 0.72 23.02 -18.02
CA ALA A 389 -0.02 24.11 -18.66
C ALA A 389 0.49 24.41 -20.10
N GLN A 390 1.80 24.30 -20.31
CA GLN A 390 2.39 24.45 -21.65
C GLN A 390 2.02 23.29 -22.57
N VAL A 391 1.99 22.05 -22.08
CA VAL A 391 1.54 20.85 -22.82
C VAL A 391 0.09 21.02 -23.25
N ALA A 392 -0.78 21.48 -22.37
CA ALA A 392 -2.20 21.74 -22.69
C ALA A 392 -2.39 22.87 -23.73
N GLN A 393 -1.40 23.72 -23.94
CA GLN A 393 -1.37 24.75 -24.99
C GLN A 393 -0.73 24.28 -26.29
N GLY A 394 -0.35 23.01 -26.39
CA GLY A 394 0.17 22.38 -27.61
C GLY A 394 1.70 22.18 -27.61
N ALA A 395 2.40 22.39 -26.50
CA ALA A 395 3.77 21.95 -26.37
C ALA A 395 3.82 20.41 -26.40
N LYS A 396 4.86 19.85 -27.03
CA LYS A 396 5.02 18.41 -27.05
C LYS A 396 5.44 17.91 -25.69
N PRO A 397 4.73 16.93 -25.10
CA PRO A 397 5.18 16.29 -23.88
C PRO A 397 6.48 15.51 -24.10
N ALA A 398 7.20 15.21 -23.03
CA ALA A 398 8.37 14.35 -23.08
C ALA A 398 7.99 12.98 -23.71
N PRO A 399 8.83 12.39 -24.58
CA PRO A 399 8.45 11.20 -25.36
C PRO A 399 8.20 9.93 -24.50
N HIS A 400 8.82 9.85 -23.30
CA HIS A 400 8.64 8.73 -22.36
C HIS A 400 8.37 9.26 -20.97
N HIS A 401 9.40 9.79 -20.31
CA HIS A 401 9.34 10.40 -18.99
C HIS A 401 10.39 11.51 -18.89
N LYS A 402 10.20 12.37 -17.89
CA LYS A 402 11.16 13.44 -17.54
C LYS A 402 11.61 13.26 -16.10
N TYR A 403 12.89 13.50 -15.84
CA TYR A 403 13.41 13.49 -14.47
C TYR A 403 13.25 14.85 -13.80
N ILE A 404 12.78 14.84 -12.56
CA ILE A 404 12.67 16.03 -11.72
C ILE A 404 13.77 16.00 -10.66
N GLY A 405 14.45 17.13 -10.46
CA GLY A 405 15.52 17.28 -9.49
C GLY A 405 16.83 16.58 -9.88
N LEU A 406 17.00 16.21 -11.17
CA LEU A 406 18.27 15.70 -11.69
C LEU A 406 19.30 16.82 -11.70
N ARG A 407 20.52 16.53 -11.25
CA ARG A 407 21.67 17.46 -11.39
C ARG A 407 22.30 17.24 -12.75
N GLU A 408 22.53 18.33 -13.47
CA GLU A 408 23.30 18.33 -14.71
C GLU A 408 24.79 18.17 -14.45
#